data_924e9f62abcb2f2ff8ff04b32afd0107
#
_entry.id   924e9f62abcb2f2ff8ff04b32afd0107
#
_cell.length_a   1.000
_cell.length_b   1.000
_cell.length_c   1.000
_cell.angle_alpha   90.00
_cell.angle_beta   90.00
_cell.angle_gamma   90.00
#
_symmetry.space_group_name_H-M   'P 1'
#
loop_
_entity.id
_entity.type
_entity.pdbx_description
1 polymer ?
#
loop_
_entity_poly.entity_id
_entity_poly.type
_entity_poly.pdbx_seq_one_letter_code
_entity_poly.pdbx_strand_id
1 'polypeptide(L)'
;KKVAIKNNIKVLQPVKIKEEYEDVTSLNPDIIITCAYGQIVPLAILNCPKYGCINVHASLLPKLRGGAPIHKAIINGYDKTGITIMYMDKGMDTGDMIAKEEVKIEDNDTAESLHDKLSAISVPLLMKTLPSIINGTNKREKQNDADATYAYNVSREEEHVSFDKSSKDVYNQIRGLNSWPGAYAVLDDKNIKLWSSSITNNKYDKTPGTIINLDKNGLCVATKDGSVLIKELQIPGKKKMNCLLYTSDA
;
A
#
# COMPACT_ATOMS: atom_id res chain seq x y z
N LYS A 1 16.19 2.81 11.33
CA LYS A 1 17.49 2.58 11.96
C LYS A 1 18.28 3.87 12.18
N LYS A 2 18.65 4.64 11.10
CA LYS A 2 19.49 5.86 11.21
C LYS A 2 18.95 6.87 12.22
N VAL A 3 17.64 7.16 12.19
CA VAL A 3 16.98 8.10 13.11
C VAL A 3 17.05 7.61 14.56
N ALA A 4 16.78 6.32 14.81
CA ALA A 4 16.85 5.74 16.15
C ALA A 4 18.26 5.87 16.75
N ILE A 5 19.29 5.49 15.99
CA ILE A 5 20.69 5.63 16.40
C ILE A 5 21.04 7.10 16.72
N LYS A 6 20.63 8.05 15.85
CA LYS A 6 20.85 9.49 16.07
C LYS A 6 20.22 10.00 17.37
N ASN A 7 19.15 9.38 17.82
CA ASN A 7 18.45 9.74 19.06
C ASN A 7 18.76 8.81 20.23
N ASN A 8 19.86 8.04 20.17
CA ASN A 8 20.29 7.09 21.22
C ASN A 8 19.21 6.04 21.58
N ILE A 9 18.35 5.69 20.64
CA ILE A 9 17.35 4.63 20.84
C ILE A 9 18.00 3.29 20.46
N LYS A 10 17.92 2.31 21.36
CA LYS A 10 18.42 0.95 21.11
C LYS A 10 17.74 0.36 19.88
N VAL A 11 18.51 -0.24 18.99
CA VAL A 11 18.03 -0.85 17.75
C VAL A 11 18.28 -2.35 17.80
N LEU A 12 17.22 -3.13 17.70
CA LEU A 12 17.25 -4.57 17.48
C LEU A 12 16.88 -4.85 16.02
N GLN A 13 17.47 -5.85 15.41
CA GLN A 13 17.20 -6.23 14.02
C GLN A 13 17.12 -7.76 13.90
N PRO A 14 16.15 -8.40 14.55
CA PRO A 14 15.99 -9.85 14.44
C PRO A 14 15.73 -10.23 12.97
N VAL A 15 16.40 -11.26 12.50
CA VAL A 15 16.18 -11.81 11.16
C VAL A 15 14.82 -12.52 11.14
N LYS A 16 14.54 -13.28 12.21
CA LYS A 16 13.27 -13.96 12.42
C LYS A 16 12.76 -13.68 13.84
N ILE A 17 11.84 -12.75 13.96
CA ILE A 17 11.29 -12.35 15.27
C ILE A 17 10.67 -13.53 16.05
N LYS A 18 10.17 -14.55 15.36
CA LYS A 18 9.61 -15.75 15.97
C LYS A 18 10.67 -16.59 16.73
N GLU A 19 11.93 -16.53 16.28
CA GLU A 19 13.06 -17.27 16.86
C GLU A 19 13.86 -16.40 17.84
N GLU A 20 13.85 -15.07 17.65
CA GLU A 20 14.68 -14.08 18.36
C GLU A 20 13.81 -13.14 19.25
N TYR A 21 12.65 -13.60 19.68
CA TYR A 21 11.69 -12.77 20.45
C TYR A 21 12.20 -12.40 21.85
N GLU A 22 13.13 -13.16 22.42
CA GLU A 22 13.69 -12.93 23.76
C GLU A 22 14.43 -11.60 23.84
N ASP A 23 15.07 -11.16 22.77
CA ASP A 23 15.72 -9.85 22.69
C ASP A 23 14.73 -8.70 22.92
N VAL A 24 13.46 -8.87 22.47
CA VAL A 24 12.41 -7.88 22.67
C VAL A 24 11.78 -8.00 24.04
N THR A 25 11.44 -9.22 24.48
CA THR A 25 10.74 -9.44 25.76
C THR A 25 11.63 -9.14 26.96
N SER A 26 12.96 -9.33 26.84
CA SER A 26 13.92 -8.96 27.88
C SER A 26 14.02 -7.46 28.18
N LEU A 27 13.53 -6.61 27.26
CA LEU A 27 13.43 -5.17 27.49
C LEU A 27 12.27 -4.79 28.42
N ASN A 28 11.39 -5.75 28.72
CA ASN A 28 10.21 -5.56 29.58
C ASN A 28 9.38 -4.33 29.20
N PRO A 29 8.93 -4.21 27.91
CA PRO A 29 8.25 -3.02 27.43
C PRO A 29 6.87 -2.86 28.06
N ASP A 30 6.49 -1.64 28.42
CA ASP A 30 5.15 -1.33 28.91
C ASP A 30 4.08 -1.40 27.80
N ILE A 31 4.46 -1.01 26.58
CA ILE A 31 3.62 -1.07 25.38
C ILE A 31 4.50 -1.39 24.17
N ILE A 32 3.95 -2.14 23.22
CA ILE A 32 4.59 -2.37 21.92
C ILE A 32 3.73 -1.74 20.83
N ILE A 33 4.36 -0.94 19.98
CA ILE A 33 3.71 -0.28 18.83
C ILE A 33 4.34 -0.83 17.56
N THR A 34 3.52 -1.44 16.71
CA THR A 34 3.93 -1.88 15.38
C THR A 34 3.44 -0.92 14.31
N CYS A 35 4.24 -0.75 13.27
CA CYS A 35 3.89 0.00 12.09
C CYS A 35 4.65 -0.60 10.91
N ALA A 36 3.95 -1.05 9.87
CA ALA A 36 4.53 -1.67 8.68
C ALA A 36 5.57 -2.78 9.00
N TYR A 37 5.31 -3.58 10.01
CA TYR A 37 6.20 -4.67 10.42
C TYR A 37 5.84 -5.94 9.66
N GLY A 38 6.68 -6.36 8.72
CA GLY A 38 6.40 -7.42 7.76
C GLY A 38 6.52 -8.86 8.28
N GLN A 39 6.59 -9.09 9.60
CA GLN A 39 6.65 -10.42 10.19
C GLN A 39 5.49 -10.65 11.17
N ILE A 40 5.05 -11.91 11.29
CA ILE A 40 4.04 -12.30 12.29
C ILE A 40 4.66 -12.21 13.68
N VAL A 41 4.07 -11.40 14.54
CA VAL A 41 4.52 -11.20 15.92
C VAL A 41 4.08 -12.40 16.78
N PRO A 42 5.02 -13.12 17.46
CA PRO A 42 4.68 -14.30 18.23
C PRO A 42 3.91 -13.94 19.52
N LEU A 43 3.12 -14.90 20.03
CA LEU A 43 2.34 -14.71 21.26
C LEU A 43 3.17 -14.28 22.47
N ALA A 44 4.41 -14.73 22.58
CA ALA A 44 5.33 -14.32 23.63
C ALA A 44 5.53 -12.80 23.65
N ILE A 45 5.63 -12.16 22.48
CA ILE A 45 5.71 -10.70 22.37
C ILE A 45 4.33 -10.06 22.57
N LEU A 46 3.27 -10.61 21.99
CA LEU A 46 1.93 -10.03 22.12
C LEU A 46 1.44 -9.95 23.57
N ASN A 47 1.83 -10.92 24.40
CA ASN A 47 1.42 -11.01 25.81
C ASN A 47 2.41 -10.37 26.80
N CYS A 48 3.55 -9.87 26.30
CA CYS A 48 4.60 -9.30 27.16
C CYS A 48 4.22 -7.94 27.76
N PRO A 49 3.75 -6.94 26.98
CA PRO A 49 3.58 -5.59 27.47
C PRO A 49 2.32 -5.40 28.32
N LYS A 50 2.45 -4.63 29.40
CA LYS A 50 1.34 -4.30 30.33
C LYS A 50 0.14 -3.67 29.62
N TYR A 51 0.40 -2.76 28.66
CA TYR A 51 -0.65 -2.04 27.92
C TYR A 51 -0.98 -2.69 26.56
N GLY A 52 -0.42 -3.88 26.31
CA GLY A 52 -0.65 -4.66 25.09
C GLY A 52 0.18 -4.21 23.88
N CYS A 53 0.02 -4.93 22.81
CA CYS A 53 0.58 -4.60 21.51
C CYS A 53 -0.47 -3.89 20.67
N ILE A 54 -0.12 -2.75 20.10
CA ILE A 54 -0.99 -2.01 19.17
C ILE A 54 -0.34 -1.91 17.80
N ASN A 55 -1.17 -1.83 16.76
CA ASN A 55 -0.72 -1.64 15.38
C ASN A 55 -1.30 -0.35 14.80
N VAL A 56 -0.47 0.37 14.05
CA VAL A 56 -0.87 1.49 13.20
C VAL A 56 -1.13 0.93 11.81
N HIS A 57 -2.38 0.56 11.54
CA HIS A 57 -2.77 -0.11 10.30
C HIS A 57 -3.26 0.89 9.26
N ALA A 58 -2.76 0.78 8.01
CA ALA A 58 -2.99 1.75 6.95
C ALA A 58 -4.29 1.47 6.16
N SER A 59 -5.39 1.20 6.87
CA SER A 59 -6.74 1.14 6.30
C SER A 59 -7.81 1.49 7.35
N LEU A 60 -9.05 1.64 6.89
CA LEU A 60 -10.24 1.72 7.74
C LEU A 60 -10.75 0.31 8.03
N LEU A 61 -10.18 -0.35 9.05
CA LEU A 61 -10.60 -1.70 9.43
C LEU A 61 -12.11 -1.75 9.73
N PRO A 62 -12.79 -2.87 9.43
CA PRO A 62 -12.24 -4.19 9.06
C PRO A 62 -11.87 -4.36 7.58
N LYS A 63 -11.95 -3.31 6.76
CA LYS A 63 -11.57 -3.38 5.35
C LYS A 63 -10.05 -3.39 5.18
N LEU A 64 -9.59 -4.16 4.17
CA LEU A 64 -8.20 -4.23 3.76
C LEU A 64 -7.23 -4.70 4.87
N ARG A 65 -7.61 -5.77 5.60
CA ARG A 65 -6.68 -6.50 6.49
C ARG A 65 -5.54 -7.08 5.67
N GLY A 66 -4.30 -7.02 6.17
CA GLY A 66 -3.12 -7.61 5.53
C GLY A 66 -2.02 -6.64 5.16
N GLY A 67 -1.07 -7.08 4.32
CA GLY A 67 0.22 -6.42 4.14
C GLY A 67 0.27 -5.27 3.12
N ALA A 68 -0.73 -5.13 2.23
CA ALA A 68 -0.70 -4.13 1.15
C ALA A 68 -1.96 -3.24 1.09
N PRO A 69 -2.48 -2.71 2.22
CA PRO A 69 -3.73 -1.97 2.23
C PRO A 69 -3.70 -0.69 1.38
N ILE A 70 -2.58 0.02 1.33
CA ILE A 70 -2.41 1.25 0.55
C ILE A 70 -2.55 0.97 -0.95
N HIS A 71 -1.82 -0.03 -1.46
CA HIS A 71 -1.90 -0.45 -2.86
C HIS A 71 -3.31 -0.89 -3.23
N LYS A 72 -3.90 -1.78 -2.42
CA LYS A 72 -5.22 -2.35 -2.69
C LYS A 72 -6.35 -1.33 -2.58
N ALA A 73 -6.23 -0.30 -1.75
CA ALA A 73 -7.20 0.80 -1.71
C ALA A 73 -7.30 1.51 -3.07
N ILE A 74 -6.17 1.81 -3.71
CA ILE A 74 -6.15 2.46 -5.02
C ILE A 74 -6.54 1.48 -6.14
N ILE A 75 -5.93 0.29 -6.17
CA ILE A 75 -6.19 -0.70 -7.23
C ILE A 75 -7.67 -1.08 -7.28
N ASN A 76 -8.28 -1.25 -6.11
CA ASN A 76 -9.70 -1.61 -5.99
C ASN A 76 -10.66 -0.41 -6.13
N GLY A 77 -10.13 0.79 -6.40
CA GLY A 77 -10.94 1.98 -6.67
C GLY A 77 -11.70 2.53 -5.47
N TYR A 78 -11.17 2.38 -4.26
CA TYR A 78 -11.77 3.02 -3.08
C TYR A 78 -11.66 4.54 -3.21
N ASP A 79 -12.70 5.26 -2.78
CA ASP A 79 -12.74 6.73 -2.74
C ASP A 79 -12.08 7.29 -1.47
N LYS A 80 -11.93 6.46 -0.44
CA LYS A 80 -11.33 6.80 0.84
C LYS A 80 -10.67 5.61 1.50
N THR A 81 -9.69 5.90 2.34
CA THR A 81 -9.02 4.96 3.25
C THR A 81 -8.68 5.70 4.54
N GLY A 82 -7.75 5.21 5.33
CA GLY A 82 -7.34 5.90 6.56
C GLY A 82 -6.32 5.12 7.36
N ILE A 83 -6.16 5.54 8.60
CA ILE A 83 -5.37 4.83 9.61
C ILE A 83 -6.32 4.30 10.68
N THR A 84 -6.12 3.06 11.10
CA THR A 84 -6.73 2.48 12.29
C THR A 84 -5.67 2.13 13.32
N ILE A 85 -5.79 2.69 14.54
CA ILE A 85 -5.04 2.20 15.70
C ILE A 85 -5.84 1.05 16.29
N MET A 86 -5.22 -0.13 16.41
CA MET A 86 -5.88 -1.34 16.88
C MET A 86 -4.99 -2.13 17.83
N TYR A 87 -5.58 -2.93 18.71
CA TYR A 87 -4.85 -3.96 19.43
C TYR A 87 -4.49 -5.11 18.48
N MET A 88 -3.32 -5.67 18.68
CA MET A 88 -2.93 -6.89 17.97
C MET A 88 -3.43 -8.11 18.71
N ASP A 89 -3.82 -9.12 17.95
CA ASP A 89 -4.15 -10.46 18.42
C ASP A 89 -3.42 -11.52 17.57
N LYS A 90 -3.82 -12.78 17.69
CA LYS A 90 -3.25 -13.90 16.93
C LYS A 90 -3.63 -13.91 15.45
N GLY A 91 -4.66 -13.16 15.08
CA GLY A 91 -5.17 -13.10 13.71
C GLY A 91 -4.48 -11.99 12.90
N MET A 92 -4.71 -12.00 11.60
CA MET A 92 -4.18 -10.97 10.71
C MET A 92 -5.10 -9.74 10.75
N ASP A 93 -4.66 -8.71 11.50
CA ASP A 93 -5.38 -7.44 11.69
C ASP A 93 -6.83 -7.59 12.18
N THR A 94 -7.08 -8.56 13.06
CA THR A 94 -8.43 -8.92 13.58
C THR A 94 -8.75 -8.31 14.93
N GLY A 95 -7.79 -7.75 15.64
CA GLY A 95 -7.96 -7.23 16.98
C GLY A 95 -8.87 -5.98 17.08
N ASP A 96 -9.21 -5.62 18.31
CA ASP A 96 -10.13 -4.52 18.59
C ASP A 96 -9.56 -3.18 18.13
N MET A 97 -10.39 -2.39 17.45
CA MET A 97 -10.05 -1.04 17.00
C MET A 97 -10.19 -0.03 18.15
N ILE A 98 -9.28 0.94 18.20
CA ILE A 98 -9.21 1.97 19.24
C ILE A 98 -9.59 3.34 18.67
N ALA A 99 -8.99 3.70 17.56
CA ALA A 99 -9.21 4.98 16.90
C ALA A 99 -9.03 4.87 15.38
N LYS A 100 -9.70 5.72 14.63
CA LYS A 100 -9.60 5.81 13.17
C LYS A 100 -9.47 7.26 12.73
N GLU A 101 -8.73 7.48 11.66
CA GLU A 101 -8.64 8.74 10.92
C GLU A 101 -8.80 8.47 9.44
N GLU A 102 -9.72 9.17 8.78
CA GLU A 102 -10.08 8.95 7.39
C GLU A 102 -9.32 9.91 6.46
N VAL A 103 -8.94 9.42 5.29
CA VAL A 103 -8.31 10.20 4.21
C VAL A 103 -9.02 9.91 2.90
N LYS A 104 -9.34 10.95 2.15
CA LYS A 104 -9.85 10.85 0.78
C LYS A 104 -8.74 10.43 -0.18
N ILE A 105 -9.04 9.52 -1.08
CA ILE A 105 -8.16 9.14 -2.19
C ILE A 105 -8.56 9.99 -3.40
N GLU A 106 -7.67 10.88 -3.82
CA GLU A 106 -7.88 11.70 -4.99
C GLU A 106 -7.61 10.94 -6.29
N ASP A 107 -8.21 11.39 -7.38
CA ASP A 107 -8.09 10.69 -8.66
C ASP A 107 -6.65 10.56 -9.16
N ASN A 108 -5.78 11.49 -8.79
CA ASN A 108 -4.36 11.49 -9.15
C ASN A 108 -3.44 10.91 -8.07
N ASP A 109 -3.98 10.42 -6.96
CA ASP A 109 -3.12 9.77 -5.94
C ASP A 109 -2.48 8.51 -6.49
N THR A 110 -1.21 8.36 -6.20
CA THR A 110 -0.44 7.13 -6.36
C THR A 110 -0.30 6.43 -5.01
N ALA A 111 0.19 5.17 -5.00
CA ALA A 111 0.49 4.49 -3.74
C ALA A 111 1.49 5.30 -2.90
N GLU A 112 2.47 5.96 -3.53
CA GLU A 112 3.45 6.81 -2.85
C GLU A 112 2.80 8.05 -2.22
N SER A 113 2.02 8.82 -2.98
CA SER A 113 1.36 10.02 -2.44
C SER A 113 0.36 9.69 -1.33
N LEU A 114 -0.38 8.58 -1.47
CA LEU A 114 -1.31 8.11 -0.45
C LEU A 114 -0.57 7.63 0.81
N HIS A 115 0.56 6.93 0.66
CA HIS A 115 1.44 6.57 1.78
C HIS A 115 1.87 7.82 2.57
N ASP A 116 2.28 8.88 1.88
CA ASP A 116 2.71 10.12 2.53
C ASP A 116 1.56 10.80 3.29
N LYS A 117 0.36 10.85 2.69
CA LYS A 117 -0.86 11.36 3.37
C LYS A 117 -1.15 10.56 4.65
N LEU A 118 -1.14 9.22 4.56
CA LEU A 118 -1.40 8.33 5.69
C LEU A 118 -0.31 8.46 6.77
N SER A 119 0.94 8.56 6.37
CA SER A 119 2.06 8.79 7.29
C SER A 119 1.89 10.10 8.07
N ALA A 120 1.46 11.18 7.40
CA ALA A 120 1.26 12.48 8.04
C ALA A 120 0.18 12.47 9.13
N ILE A 121 -0.89 11.68 8.97
CA ILE A 121 -1.97 11.58 9.97
C ILE A 121 -1.72 10.52 11.04
N SER A 122 -0.85 9.53 10.77
CA SER A 122 -0.63 8.38 11.66
C SER A 122 -0.03 8.79 13.01
N VAL A 123 0.96 9.68 13.00
CA VAL A 123 1.64 10.13 14.22
C VAL A 123 0.72 10.97 15.12
N PRO A 124 0.01 12.00 14.63
CA PRO A 124 -0.98 12.74 15.43
C PRO A 124 -2.06 11.84 16.03
N LEU A 125 -2.63 10.91 15.23
CA LEU A 125 -3.63 9.98 15.71
C LEU A 125 -3.09 9.07 16.82
N LEU A 126 -1.89 8.51 16.64
CA LEU A 126 -1.24 7.68 17.64
C LEU A 126 -1.00 8.45 18.95
N MET A 127 -0.41 9.64 18.86
CA MET A 127 -0.11 10.47 20.03
C MET A 127 -1.36 10.90 20.79
N LYS A 128 -2.47 11.16 20.09
CA LYS A 128 -3.77 11.44 20.69
C LYS A 128 -4.38 10.22 21.39
N THR A 129 -4.12 9.02 20.88
CA THR A 129 -4.70 7.76 21.36
C THR A 129 -3.96 7.18 22.56
N LEU A 130 -2.61 7.28 22.60
CA LEU A 130 -1.76 6.67 23.61
C LEU A 130 -2.16 6.99 25.07
N PRO A 131 -2.48 8.23 25.47
CA PRO A 131 -2.87 8.53 26.84
C PRO A 131 -4.07 7.72 27.32
N SER A 132 -5.07 7.50 26.46
CA SER A 132 -6.26 6.71 26.81
C SER A 132 -5.94 5.23 26.99
N ILE A 133 -4.97 4.69 26.25
CA ILE A 133 -4.51 3.31 26.40
C ILE A 133 -3.78 3.15 27.74
N ILE A 134 -2.87 4.06 28.07
CA ILE A 134 -2.07 4.03 29.31
C ILE A 134 -2.98 4.18 30.53
N ASN A 135 -4.00 5.03 30.45
CA ASN A 135 -4.95 5.27 31.55
C ASN A 135 -6.10 4.23 31.59
N GLY A 136 -6.17 3.30 30.64
CA GLY A 136 -7.22 2.29 30.57
C GLY A 136 -8.62 2.85 30.26
N THR A 137 -8.70 4.04 29.65
CA THR A 137 -9.97 4.72 29.32
C THR A 137 -10.33 4.62 27.83
N ASN A 138 -9.50 3.99 27.03
CA ASN A 138 -9.75 3.82 25.60
C ASN A 138 -10.94 2.88 25.34
N LYS A 139 -11.73 3.23 24.34
CA LYS A 139 -12.76 2.32 23.82
C LYS A 139 -12.07 1.19 23.02
N ARG A 140 -12.72 0.03 23.00
CA ARG A 140 -12.32 -1.13 22.21
C ARG A 140 -13.52 -1.56 21.39
N GLU A 141 -13.45 -1.33 20.09
CA GLU A 141 -14.51 -1.69 19.13
C GLU A 141 -14.12 -2.98 18.44
N LYS A 142 -14.91 -4.03 18.64
CA LYS A 142 -14.72 -5.31 17.92
C LYS A 142 -14.99 -5.11 16.43
N GLN A 143 -14.15 -5.72 15.62
CA GLN A 143 -14.38 -5.74 14.18
C GLN A 143 -15.51 -6.70 13.83
N ASN A 144 -16.38 -6.32 12.88
CA ASN A 144 -17.34 -7.22 12.27
C ASN A 144 -16.68 -7.98 11.12
N ASP A 145 -16.47 -9.27 11.28
CA ASP A 145 -15.81 -10.09 10.26
C ASP A 145 -16.60 -10.21 8.95
N ALA A 146 -17.92 -9.99 8.99
CA ALA A 146 -18.74 -9.98 7.78
C ALA A 146 -18.41 -8.80 6.84
N ASP A 147 -17.86 -7.71 7.38
CA ASP A 147 -17.46 -6.51 6.63
C ASP A 147 -15.97 -6.52 6.24
N ALA A 148 -15.24 -7.58 6.64
CA ALA A 148 -13.82 -7.66 6.40
C ALA A 148 -13.50 -7.90 4.91
N THR A 149 -12.49 -7.18 4.43
CA THR A 149 -11.85 -7.44 3.14
C THR A 149 -10.34 -7.57 3.35
N TYR A 150 -9.66 -8.18 2.38
CA TYR A 150 -8.24 -8.51 2.53
C TYR A 150 -7.37 -7.81 1.50
N ALA A 151 -6.19 -7.39 1.94
CA ALA A 151 -5.16 -6.72 1.15
C ALA A 151 -3.84 -7.50 1.27
N TYR A 152 -3.79 -8.68 0.67
CA TYR A 152 -2.56 -9.47 0.63
C TYR A 152 -1.45 -8.74 -0.12
N ASN A 153 -0.20 -9.09 0.17
CA ASN A 153 0.95 -8.53 -0.51
C ASN A 153 0.80 -8.66 -2.03
N VAL A 154 1.21 -7.62 -2.74
CA VAL A 154 1.17 -7.61 -4.20
C VAL A 154 2.10 -8.70 -4.75
N SER A 155 1.55 -9.59 -5.56
CA SER A 155 2.33 -10.63 -6.23
C SER A 155 2.90 -10.14 -7.56
N ARG A 156 3.85 -10.91 -8.12
CA ARG A 156 4.44 -10.59 -9.42
C ARG A 156 3.40 -10.60 -10.55
N GLU A 157 2.42 -11.48 -10.45
CA GLU A 157 1.30 -11.59 -11.39
C GLU A 157 0.39 -10.36 -11.31
N GLU A 158 0.20 -9.82 -10.12
CA GLU A 158 -0.60 -8.60 -9.91
C GLU A 158 0.12 -7.33 -10.38
N GLU A 159 1.44 -7.34 -10.55
CA GLU A 159 2.17 -6.24 -11.18
C GLU A 159 1.93 -6.19 -12.69
N HIS A 160 1.56 -7.32 -13.31
CA HIS A 160 1.27 -7.39 -14.75
C HIS A 160 -0.07 -6.73 -15.08
N VAL A 161 -0.04 -5.74 -15.96
CA VAL A 161 -1.23 -5.03 -16.44
C VAL A 161 -1.86 -5.81 -17.59
N SER A 162 -3.09 -6.27 -17.37
CA SER A 162 -3.95 -6.74 -18.46
C SER A 162 -4.80 -5.56 -18.95
N PHE A 163 -4.71 -5.26 -20.23
CA PHE A 163 -5.56 -4.24 -20.84
C PHE A 163 -6.99 -4.75 -21.13
N ASP A 164 -7.26 -6.05 -20.98
CA ASP A 164 -8.61 -6.63 -21.02
C ASP A 164 -9.37 -6.38 -19.70
N LYS A 165 -9.30 -5.15 -19.24
CA LYS A 165 -10.00 -4.58 -18.09
C LYS A 165 -10.55 -3.22 -18.47
N SER A 166 -11.37 -2.63 -17.61
CA SER A 166 -11.81 -1.25 -17.81
C SER A 166 -10.63 -0.27 -17.82
N SER A 167 -10.75 0.84 -18.51
CA SER A 167 -9.77 1.93 -18.49
C SER A 167 -9.49 2.40 -17.06
N LYS A 168 -10.52 2.41 -16.20
CA LYS A 168 -10.38 2.80 -14.78
C LYS A 168 -9.57 1.79 -14.00
N ASP A 169 -9.77 0.48 -14.21
CA ASP A 169 -9.02 -0.57 -13.51
C ASP A 169 -7.55 -0.56 -13.93
N VAL A 170 -7.27 -0.41 -15.23
CA VAL A 170 -5.90 -0.28 -15.75
C VAL A 170 -5.22 0.95 -15.15
N TYR A 171 -5.90 2.09 -15.16
CA TYR A 171 -5.39 3.33 -14.57
C TYR A 171 -5.10 3.16 -13.07
N ASN A 172 -6.05 2.60 -12.32
CA ASN A 172 -5.91 2.37 -10.88
C ASN A 172 -4.77 1.38 -10.57
N GLN A 173 -4.60 0.33 -11.37
CA GLN A 173 -3.51 -0.62 -11.20
C GLN A 173 -2.14 0.07 -11.39
N ILE A 174 -1.98 0.89 -12.44
CA ILE A 174 -0.73 1.60 -12.71
C ILE A 174 -0.40 2.57 -11.57
N ARG A 175 -1.33 3.43 -11.17
CA ARG A 175 -1.10 4.41 -10.09
C ARG A 175 -1.00 3.77 -8.70
N GLY A 176 -1.73 2.67 -8.46
CA GLY A 176 -1.73 1.92 -7.20
C GLY A 176 -0.44 1.11 -6.98
N LEU A 177 0.38 0.94 -8.01
CA LEU A 177 1.70 0.29 -7.93
C LEU A 177 2.87 1.27 -8.11
N ASN A 178 2.60 2.56 -8.24
CA ASN A 178 3.61 3.62 -8.34
C ASN A 178 3.89 4.22 -6.93
N SER A 179 5.10 4.38 -6.49
CA SER A 179 6.41 4.20 -7.17
C SER A 179 6.96 2.75 -7.01
N TRP A 180 6.35 1.94 -6.19
CA TRP A 180 6.78 0.56 -5.90
C TRP A 180 5.56 -0.35 -5.79
N PRO A 181 5.62 -1.60 -6.29
CA PRO A 181 6.73 -2.25 -7.02
C PRO A 181 6.86 -1.84 -8.50
N GLY A 182 5.89 -1.10 -9.02
CA GLY A 182 5.79 -0.65 -10.41
C GLY A 182 5.07 -1.66 -11.30
N ALA A 183 3.93 -1.23 -11.90
CA ALA A 183 3.18 -2.00 -12.87
C ALA A 183 4.02 -2.26 -14.13
N TYR A 184 3.78 -3.37 -14.83
CA TYR A 184 4.41 -3.65 -16.11
C TYR A 184 3.45 -4.27 -17.12
N ALA A 185 3.74 -4.07 -18.39
CA ALA A 185 3.14 -4.80 -19.50
C ALA A 185 4.23 -5.47 -20.33
N VAL A 186 3.86 -6.45 -21.15
CA VAL A 186 4.79 -7.14 -22.05
C VAL A 186 4.63 -6.55 -23.45
N LEU A 187 5.75 -6.15 -24.05
CA LEU A 187 5.86 -5.72 -25.44
C LEU A 187 7.12 -6.37 -26.05
N ASP A 188 6.95 -7.12 -27.14
CA ASP A 188 8.03 -7.85 -27.81
C ASP A 188 8.88 -8.66 -26.83
N ASP A 189 8.23 -9.48 -26.00
CA ASP A 189 8.84 -10.32 -24.95
C ASP A 189 9.63 -9.56 -23.86
N LYS A 190 9.47 -8.23 -23.78
CA LYS A 190 10.11 -7.39 -22.78
C LYS A 190 9.10 -6.85 -21.78
N ASN A 191 9.45 -6.91 -20.50
CA ASN A 191 8.65 -6.28 -19.44
C ASN A 191 8.91 -4.77 -19.41
N ILE A 192 7.96 -4.00 -19.90
CA ILE A 192 8.00 -2.52 -19.90
C ILE A 192 7.27 -2.03 -18.63
N LYS A 193 7.96 -1.35 -17.73
CA LYS A 193 7.31 -0.74 -16.57
C LYS A 193 6.49 0.48 -16.98
N LEU A 194 5.31 0.60 -16.39
CA LEU A 194 4.36 1.68 -16.62
C LEU A 194 4.28 2.51 -15.35
N TRP A 195 4.69 3.79 -15.45
CA TRP A 195 4.79 4.65 -14.27
C TRP A 195 3.68 5.68 -14.14
N SER A 196 3.21 6.19 -15.27
CA SER A 196 2.17 7.23 -15.29
C SER A 196 1.24 7.02 -16.46
N SER A 197 -0.07 7.19 -16.22
CA SER A 197 -1.09 7.08 -17.24
C SER A 197 -2.23 8.06 -16.98
N SER A 198 -3.15 8.17 -17.93
CA SER A 198 -4.45 8.81 -17.74
C SER A 198 -5.50 8.07 -18.54
N ILE A 199 -6.75 8.16 -18.13
CA ILE A 199 -7.89 7.63 -18.88
C ILE A 199 -8.16 8.58 -20.04
N THR A 200 -8.48 8.05 -21.22
CA THR A 200 -9.02 8.83 -22.32
C THR A 200 -10.50 8.51 -22.51
N ASN A 201 -11.26 9.48 -23.02
CA ASN A 201 -12.68 9.28 -23.31
C ASN A 201 -12.93 8.65 -24.68
N ASN A 202 -11.86 8.33 -25.42
CA ASN A 202 -11.97 7.78 -26.77
C ASN A 202 -12.20 6.27 -26.69
N LYS A 203 -13.20 5.81 -27.41
CA LYS A 203 -13.45 4.38 -27.65
C LYS A 203 -12.90 4.00 -29.02
N TYR A 204 -12.27 2.85 -29.07
CA TYR A 204 -11.73 2.31 -30.31
C TYR A 204 -12.25 0.88 -30.48
N ASP A 205 -12.65 0.56 -31.69
CA ASP A 205 -12.98 -0.82 -32.07
C ASP A 205 -11.67 -1.60 -32.36
N LYS A 206 -10.97 -1.87 -31.29
CA LYS A 206 -9.67 -2.55 -31.29
C LYS A 206 -9.59 -3.53 -30.11
N THR A 207 -8.91 -4.64 -30.34
CA THR A 207 -8.62 -5.61 -29.27
C THR A 207 -7.87 -4.92 -28.12
N PRO A 208 -8.25 -5.15 -26.84
CA PRO A 208 -7.52 -4.65 -25.69
C PRO A 208 -6.04 -4.97 -25.77
N GLY A 209 -5.18 -4.00 -25.42
CA GLY A 209 -3.72 -4.10 -25.58
C GLY A 209 -3.17 -3.62 -26.92
N THR A 210 -4.04 -3.35 -27.91
CA THR A 210 -3.58 -2.75 -29.18
C THR A 210 -3.09 -1.33 -28.95
N ILE A 211 -1.89 -1.04 -29.44
CA ILE A 211 -1.35 0.33 -29.50
C ILE A 211 -2.13 1.09 -30.60
N ILE A 212 -2.83 2.14 -30.20
CA ILE A 212 -3.63 2.97 -31.10
C ILE A 212 -2.76 4.00 -31.81
N ASN A 213 -2.03 4.77 -31.04
CA ASN A 213 -1.07 5.75 -31.52
C ASN A 213 0.00 6.05 -30.47
N LEU A 214 1.07 6.64 -30.92
CA LEU A 214 2.12 7.23 -30.10
C LEU A 214 2.36 8.64 -30.59
N ASP A 215 2.15 9.62 -29.71
CA ASP A 215 2.35 11.03 -30.01
C ASP A 215 3.01 11.77 -28.84
N LYS A 216 3.11 13.12 -28.96
CA LYS A 216 3.72 13.99 -27.93
C LYS A 216 3.04 13.86 -26.54
N ASN A 217 1.84 13.32 -26.45
CA ASN A 217 1.10 13.20 -25.18
C ASN A 217 1.36 11.85 -24.52
N GLY A 218 1.79 10.84 -25.27
CA GLY A 218 2.07 9.50 -24.77
C GLY A 218 1.67 8.38 -25.72
N LEU A 219 1.71 7.16 -25.19
CA LEU A 219 1.32 5.92 -25.87
C LEU A 219 -0.13 5.59 -25.54
N CYS A 220 -1.02 5.67 -26.51
CA CYS A 220 -2.44 5.32 -26.36
C CYS A 220 -2.64 3.82 -26.59
N VAL A 221 -3.22 3.13 -25.61
CA VAL A 221 -3.47 1.69 -25.63
C VAL A 221 -4.95 1.42 -25.41
N ALA A 222 -5.55 0.57 -26.27
CA ALA A 222 -6.94 0.15 -26.14
C ALA A 222 -7.15 -0.68 -24.87
N THR A 223 -8.28 -0.47 -24.21
CA THR A 223 -8.77 -1.25 -23.08
C THR A 223 -10.14 -1.84 -23.42
N LYS A 224 -10.72 -2.62 -22.52
CA LYS A 224 -12.02 -3.26 -22.75
C LYS A 224 -13.16 -2.29 -23.07
N ASP A 225 -13.15 -1.09 -22.50
CA ASP A 225 -14.26 -0.12 -22.58
C ASP A 225 -13.85 1.25 -23.14
N GLY A 226 -12.56 1.43 -23.47
CA GLY A 226 -12.03 2.70 -23.93
C GLY A 226 -10.54 2.64 -24.23
N SER A 227 -9.77 3.52 -23.63
CA SER A 227 -8.31 3.53 -23.76
C SER A 227 -7.64 4.24 -22.61
N VAL A 228 -6.37 3.93 -22.42
CA VAL A 228 -5.47 4.62 -21.49
C VAL A 228 -4.30 5.24 -22.27
N LEU A 229 -3.88 6.40 -21.83
CA LEU A 229 -2.70 7.09 -22.33
C LEU A 229 -1.55 6.87 -21.34
N ILE A 230 -0.56 6.08 -21.72
CA ILE A 230 0.67 5.87 -20.95
C ILE A 230 1.60 7.07 -21.19
N LYS A 231 1.94 7.79 -20.14
CA LYS A 231 2.76 9.02 -20.21
C LYS A 231 4.23 8.76 -19.91
N GLU A 232 4.49 7.88 -18.96
CA GLU A 232 5.84 7.52 -18.54
C GLU A 232 5.98 6.00 -18.47
N LEU A 233 7.07 5.50 -19.03
CA LEU A 233 7.44 4.09 -19.05
C LEU A 233 8.93 3.88 -18.76
N GLN A 234 9.31 2.63 -18.58
CA GLN A 234 10.71 2.25 -18.41
C GLN A 234 10.97 0.90 -19.10
N ILE A 235 11.88 0.92 -20.05
CA ILE A 235 12.39 -0.25 -20.74
C ILE A 235 13.44 -0.94 -19.86
N PRO A 236 13.58 -2.29 -19.88
CA PRO A 236 14.63 -2.97 -19.17
C PRO A 236 16.01 -2.39 -19.45
N GLY A 237 16.77 -2.11 -18.38
CA GLY A 237 18.12 -1.53 -18.48
C GLY A 237 18.19 -0.04 -18.78
N LYS A 238 17.08 0.63 -19.00
CA LYS A 238 17.00 2.08 -19.21
C LYS A 238 16.43 2.80 -17.98
N LYS A 239 16.57 4.13 -17.94
CA LYS A 239 15.91 4.98 -16.93
C LYS A 239 14.44 5.16 -17.28
N LYS A 240 13.62 5.51 -16.28
CA LYS A 240 12.26 6.03 -16.48
C LYS A 240 12.30 7.19 -17.46
N MET A 241 11.40 7.20 -18.45
CA MET A 241 11.36 8.18 -19.50
C MET A 241 9.90 8.54 -19.86
N ASN A 242 9.71 9.74 -20.37
CA ASN A 242 8.48 10.13 -21.03
C ASN A 242 8.38 9.35 -22.37
N CYS A 243 7.18 8.90 -22.74
CA CYS A 243 6.96 8.15 -23.98
C CYS A 243 7.45 8.89 -25.24
N LEU A 244 7.50 10.21 -25.23
CA LEU A 244 8.03 11.00 -26.33
C LEU A 244 9.49 10.69 -26.67
N LEU A 245 10.32 10.42 -25.66
CA LEU A 245 11.73 10.09 -25.85
C LEU A 245 11.96 8.69 -26.44
N TYR A 246 10.94 7.85 -26.39
CA TYR A 246 11.00 6.50 -27.00
C TYR A 246 11.03 6.53 -28.53
N THR A 247 10.46 7.57 -29.14
CA THR A 247 10.38 7.70 -30.62
C THR A 247 11.61 8.31 -31.25
N SER A 248 12.51 8.94 -30.47
CA SER A 248 13.72 9.60 -30.99
C SER A 248 14.94 8.70 -31.07
N ASP A 249 14.89 7.51 -30.42
CA ASP A 249 16.02 6.57 -30.34
C ASP A 249 15.72 5.21 -31.01
N ALA A 250 14.63 5.09 -31.76
CA ALA A 250 14.24 3.86 -32.49
C ALA A 250 14.52 3.95 -34.00
#